data_bcf1b3faab94ea39888435cc731c96a4
#
_entry.id   bcf1b3faab94ea39888435cc731c96a4
#
_cell.length_a   1.000
_cell.length_b   1.000
_cell.length_c   1.000
_cell.angle_alpha   90.00
_cell.angle_beta   90.00
_cell.angle_gamma   90.00
#
_symmetry.space_group_name_H-M   'P 1'
#
loop_
_entity.id
_entity.type
_entity.pdbx_description
1 polymer ?
#
loop_
_entity_poly.entity_id
_entity_poly.type
_entity_poly.pdbx_seq_one_letter_code
_entity_poly.pdbx_strand_id
1 'polypeptide(L)'
;VRVVVTAVTSQSHDCFLGSHAIPVESLKSQIQSISQDTFDAVKIGMLPTPGSVKVVGGFLNSLEQKSVVLDPVLSSSTGGSLNNNETILAMKELLFPIVDLVTPNLPEAKIIVGEDVKSLIGMKELAAACMRLGCKAVLLKGGHSEGEVCKDIYIEKSGSLVFFQRKRINQGTAIRGTGCRLASAIAHFFANSSSLENRNTMNF
;
A
#
# COMPACT_ATOMS: atom_id res chain seq x y z
N VAL A 1 -3.92 11.85 -15.08
CA VAL A 1 -3.04 11.31 -14.03
C VAL A 1 -2.02 12.37 -13.65
N ARG A 2 -1.79 12.54 -12.34
CA ARG A 2 -0.70 13.35 -11.77
C ARG A 2 0.23 12.44 -10.99
N VAL A 3 1.50 12.77 -10.97
CA VAL A 3 2.53 12.01 -10.24
C VAL A 3 3.28 12.95 -9.32
N VAL A 4 3.42 12.54 -8.06
CA VAL A 4 4.25 13.21 -7.05
C VAL A 4 5.36 12.25 -6.66
N VAL A 5 6.61 12.67 -6.87
CA VAL A 5 7.79 11.85 -6.58
C VAL A 5 8.20 12.06 -5.13
N THR A 6 8.19 10.99 -4.33
CA THR A 6 8.56 11.00 -2.90
C THR A 6 9.98 10.52 -2.66
N ALA A 7 10.49 9.67 -3.55
CA ALA A 7 11.85 9.15 -3.51
C ALA A 7 12.30 8.72 -4.90
N VAL A 8 13.62 8.65 -5.10
CA VAL A 8 14.26 8.04 -6.25
C VAL A 8 15.06 6.84 -5.77
N THR A 9 14.93 5.71 -6.45
CA THR A 9 15.68 4.49 -6.14
C THR A 9 16.69 4.19 -7.22
N SER A 10 17.91 3.84 -6.81
CA SER A 10 18.95 3.30 -7.68
C SER A 10 18.90 1.78 -7.57
N GLN A 11 18.30 1.13 -8.56
CA GLN A 11 18.16 -0.34 -8.53
C GLN A 11 18.18 -0.92 -9.94
N SER A 12 18.82 -2.08 -10.07
CA SER A 12 18.79 -2.92 -11.26
C SER A 12 17.86 -4.12 -11.05
N HIS A 13 17.85 -5.04 -12.00
CA HIS A 13 17.08 -6.28 -11.89
C HIS A 13 17.48 -7.10 -10.65
N ASP A 14 18.76 -7.14 -10.32
CA ASP A 14 19.33 -8.02 -9.29
C ASP A 14 19.88 -7.28 -8.07
N CYS A 15 19.96 -5.95 -8.12
CA CYS A 15 20.64 -5.17 -7.10
C CYS A 15 19.85 -3.93 -6.71
N PHE A 16 19.79 -3.65 -5.40
CA PHE A 16 19.36 -2.38 -4.82
C PHE A 16 20.60 -1.64 -4.31
N LEU A 17 20.91 -0.51 -4.91
CA LEU A 17 22.07 0.32 -4.56
C LEU A 17 21.74 1.41 -3.54
N GLY A 18 20.46 1.82 -3.46
CA GLY A 18 20.04 2.82 -2.51
C GLY A 18 18.74 3.52 -2.90
N SER A 19 18.26 4.34 -1.98
CA SER A 19 17.14 5.25 -2.22
C SER A 19 17.46 6.64 -1.67
N HIS A 20 16.97 7.65 -2.37
CA HIS A 20 17.10 9.04 -2.00
C HIS A 20 15.72 9.66 -1.82
N ALA A 21 15.41 10.08 -0.60
CA ALA A 21 14.18 10.81 -0.32
C ALA A 21 14.20 12.18 -1.00
N ILE A 22 13.10 12.57 -1.59
CA ILE A 22 12.91 13.95 -2.06
C ILE A 22 12.80 14.85 -0.82
N PRO A 23 13.49 16.00 -0.77
CA PRO A 23 13.35 16.97 0.31
C PRO A 23 11.89 17.35 0.55
N VAL A 24 11.50 17.49 1.81
CA VAL A 24 10.11 17.77 2.22
C VAL A 24 9.58 19.04 1.56
N GLU A 25 10.39 20.07 1.42
CA GLU A 25 9.99 21.33 0.77
C GLU A 25 9.72 21.13 -0.74
N SER A 26 10.53 20.32 -1.41
CA SER A 26 10.28 19.95 -2.81
C SER A 26 9.00 19.13 -2.96
N LEU A 27 8.73 18.23 -2.01
CA LEU A 27 7.48 17.45 -1.99
C LEU A 27 6.27 18.36 -1.79
N LYS A 28 6.34 19.34 -0.88
CA LYS A 28 5.29 20.36 -0.69
C LYS A 28 5.04 21.14 -1.97
N SER A 29 6.09 21.58 -2.66
CA SER A 29 5.99 22.32 -3.92
C SER A 29 5.33 21.48 -5.03
N GLN A 30 5.66 20.19 -5.15
CA GLN A 30 4.99 19.28 -6.08
C GLN A 30 3.49 19.17 -5.76
N ILE A 31 3.13 18.98 -4.49
CA ILE A 31 1.73 18.88 -4.06
C ILE A 31 0.99 20.20 -4.30
N GLN A 32 1.62 21.33 -4.02
CA GLN A 32 1.04 22.64 -4.27
C GLN A 32 0.71 22.86 -5.75
N SER A 33 1.55 22.37 -6.65
CA SER A 33 1.32 22.49 -8.10
C SER A 33 0.08 21.74 -8.62
N ILE A 34 -0.41 20.78 -7.84
CA ILE A 34 -1.61 19.97 -8.17
C ILE A 34 -2.76 20.22 -7.19
N SER A 35 -2.64 21.16 -6.27
CA SER A 35 -3.60 21.37 -5.18
C SER A 35 -4.98 21.83 -5.65
N GLN A 36 -5.08 22.36 -6.86
CA GLN A 36 -6.36 22.78 -7.48
C GLN A 36 -6.98 21.70 -8.36
N ASP A 37 -6.28 20.57 -8.55
CA ASP A 37 -6.80 19.46 -9.35
C ASP A 37 -7.80 18.64 -8.52
N THR A 38 -8.76 18.03 -9.19
CA THR A 38 -9.67 17.06 -8.59
C THR A 38 -9.18 15.64 -8.86
N PHE A 39 -9.38 14.75 -7.90
CA PHE A 39 -8.93 13.36 -7.98
C PHE A 39 -10.03 12.40 -7.55
N ASP A 40 -10.39 11.46 -8.40
CA ASP A 40 -11.33 10.38 -8.07
C ASP A 40 -10.68 9.30 -7.21
N ALA A 41 -9.38 9.05 -7.43
CA ALA A 41 -8.60 8.12 -6.63
C ALA A 41 -7.14 8.56 -6.49
N VAL A 42 -6.53 8.18 -5.38
CA VAL A 42 -5.11 8.41 -5.08
C VAL A 42 -4.45 7.07 -4.73
N LYS A 43 -3.34 6.74 -5.39
CA LYS A 43 -2.48 5.63 -5.01
C LYS A 43 -1.23 6.17 -4.32
N ILE A 44 -0.96 5.67 -3.13
CA ILE A 44 0.25 5.95 -2.38
C ILE A 44 1.16 4.73 -2.44
N GLY A 45 2.43 4.95 -2.76
CA GLY A 45 3.48 3.92 -2.70
C GLY A 45 4.49 4.25 -1.63
N MET A 46 5.78 4.16 -1.99
CA MET A 46 6.90 4.41 -1.09
C MET A 46 6.87 5.82 -0.50
N LEU A 47 6.92 5.91 0.83
CA LEU A 47 7.11 7.15 1.59
C LEU A 47 8.32 6.98 2.50
N PRO A 48 9.48 7.55 2.17
CA PRO A 48 10.75 7.19 2.79
C PRO A 48 10.97 7.81 4.18
N THR A 49 10.21 8.84 4.56
CA THR A 49 10.44 9.58 5.81
C THR A 49 9.13 9.95 6.51
N PRO A 50 9.14 10.18 7.84
CA PRO A 50 7.98 10.71 8.55
C PRO A 50 7.51 12.06 8.00
N GLY A 51 8.43 12.89 7.50
CA GLY A 51 8.10 14.15 6.84
C GLY A 51 7.28 13.97 5.57
N SER A 52 7.64 12.99 4.72
CA SER A 52 6.85 12.68 3.53
C SER A 52 5.46 12.15 3.88
N VAL A 53 5.35 11.33 4.92
CA VAL A 53 4.05 10.83 5.44
C VAL A 53 3.17 11.99 5.89
N LYS A 54 3.71 12.94 6.68
CA LYS A 54 2.97 14.11 7.17
C LYS A 54 2.45 14.98 6.02
N VAL A 55 3.30 15.26 5.03
CA VAL A 55 2.93 16.11 3.89
C VAL A 55 1.85 15.44 3.06
N VAL A 56 1.98 14.13 2.76
CA VAL A 56 0.98 13.39 2.00
C VAL A 56 -0.34 13.27 2.79
N GLY A 57 -0.27 12.96 4.09
CA GLY A 57 -1.46 12.89 4.94
C GLY A 57 -2.21 14.21 5.02
N GLY A 58 -1.49 15.33 5.15
CA GLY A 58 -2.08 16.67 5.11
C GLY A 58 -2.78 16.98 3.79
N PHE A 59 -2.17 16.61 2.67
CA PHE A 59 -2.77 16.75 1.35
C PHE A 59 -4.03 15.89 1.20
N LEU A 60 -3.99 14.63 1.61
CA LEU A 60 -5.16 13.78 1.55
C LEU A 60 -6.34 14.34 2.36
N ASN A 61 -6.08 14.89 3.53
CA ASN A 61 -7.13 15.49 4.36
C ASN A 61 -7.75 16.76 3.73
N SER A 62 -7.04 17.42 2.82
CA SER A 62 -7.58 18.58 2.08
C SER A 62 -8.41 18.20 0.86
N LEU A 63 -8.36 16.94 0.41
CA LEU A 63 -9.14 16.48 -0.73
C LEU A 63 -10.55 16.10 -0.29
N GLU A 64 -11.53 16.56 -1.06
CA GLU A 64 -12.90 16.07 -0.96
C GLU A 64 -13.00 14.68 -1.58
N GLN A 65 -14.10 14.02 -1.45
CA GLN A 65 -14.48 12.69 -1.98
C GLN A 65 -13.44 11.99 -2.89
N LYS A 66 -12.59 11.18 -2.32
CA LYS A 66 -11.58 10.38 -3.03
C LYS A 66 -11.55 8.96 -2.51
N SER A 67 -11.05 8.05 -3.35
CA SER A 67 -10.65 6.71 -2.93
C SER A 67 -9.14 6.64 -2.78
N VAL A 68 -8.66 6.19 -1.64
CA VAL A 68 -7.22 6.15 -1.34
C VAL A 68 -6.74 4.72 -1.17
N VAL A 69 -5.78 4.31 -2.01
CA VAL A 69 -5.11 3.02 -1.92
C VAL A 69 -3.68 3.22 -1.44
N LEU A 70 -3.35 2.65 -0.29
CA LEU A 70 -1.99 2.64 0.28
C LEU A 70 -1.32 1.29 0.01
N ASP A 71 -0.28 1.27 -0.80
CA ASP A 71 0.65 0.16 -0.93
C ASP A 71 1.86 0.47 -0.03
N PRO A 72 1.95 -0.14 1.17
CA PRO A 72 2.96 0.22 2.17
C PRO A 72 4.29 -0.42 1.83
N VAL A 73 4.98 0.13 0.83
CA VAL A 73 6.27 -0.37 0.34
C VAL A 73 7.34 -0.13 1.41
N LEU A 74 7.63 -1.13 2.23
CA LEU A 74 8.58 -1.04 3.35
C LEU A 74 9.97 -1.59 3.01
N SER A 75 10.06 -2.46 2.00
CA SER A 75 11.32 -3.04 1.55
C SER A 75 11.37 -3.09 0.03
N SER A 76 12.59 -3.03 -0.52
CA SER A 76 12.80 -3.32 -1.93
C SER A 76 12.61 -4.81 -2.20
N SER A 77 12.25 -5.17 -3.42
CA SER A 77 12.12 -6.58 -3.84
C SER A 77 13.44 -7.37 -3.75
N THR A 78 14.57 -6.71 -3.56
CA THR A 78 15.90 -7.28 -3.34
C THR A 78 16.36 -7.22 -1.88
N GLY A 79 15.46 -6.93 -0.92
CA GLY A 79 15.73 -7.03 0.51
C GLY A 79 16.27 -5.78 1.19
N GLY A 80 16.45 -4.65 0.47
CA GLY A 80 16.84 -3.38 1.11
C GLY A 80 15.67 -2.79 1.91
N SER A 81 15.91 -2.41 3.17
CA SER A 81 14.93 -1.65 3.96
C SER A 81 14.75 -0.26 3.37
N LEU A 82 13.52 0.15 3.12
CA LEU A 82 13.17 1.45 2.55
C LEU A 82 12.59 2.42 3.58
N ASN A 83 12.25 1.92 4.79
CA ASN A 83 11.63 2.68 5.85
C ASN A 83 12.23 2.33 7.21
N ASN A 84 12.23 3.31 8.10
CA ASN A 84 12.55 3.14 9.51
C ASN A 84 11.26 3.04 10.37
N ASN A 85 11.41 2.68 11.65
CA ASN A 85 10.30 2.53 12.59
C ASN A 85 9.48 3.83 12.74
N GLU A 86 10.12 4.99 12.72
CA GLU A 86 9.44 6.28 12.84
C GLU A 86 8.50 6.54 11.65
N THR A 87 8.93 6.17 10.44
CA THR A 87 8.10 6.29 9.23
C THR A 87 6.89 5.35 9.30
N ILE A 88 7.09 4.13 9.79
CA ILE A 88 6.01 3.16 9.95
C ILE A 88 5.00 3.64 11.00
N LEU A 89 5.47 4.18 12.12
CA LEU A 89 4.60 4.79 13.13
C LEU A 89 3.80 5.96 12.55
N ALA A 90 4.45 6.86 11.83
CA ALA A 90 3.77 7.96 11.18
C ALA A 90 2.71 7.49 10.16
N MET A 91 2.98 6.44 9.38
CA MET A 91 1.98 5.84 8.49
C MET A 91 0.77 5.30 9.27
N LYS A 92 1.00 4.58 10.37
CA LYS A 92 -0.07 4.01 11.22
C LYS A 92 -0.95 5.11 11.82
N GLU A 93 -0.37 6.20 12.25
CA GLU A 93 -1.08 7.30 12.89
C GLU A 93 -1.80 8.22 11.89
N LEU A 94 -1.15 8.53 10.76
CA LEU A 94 -1.60 9.60 9.87
C LEU A 94 -2.27 9.13 8.59
N LEU A 95 -1.97 7.91 8.11
CA LEU A 95 -2.50 7.42 6.85
C LEU A 95 -3.52 6.29 7.03
N PHE A 96 -3.23 5.29 7.87
CA PHE A 96 -4.15 4.17 8.04
C PHE A 96 -5.59 4.60 8.34
N PRO A 97 -5.86 5.59 9.24
CA PRO A 97 -7.23 5.99 9.55
C PRO A 97 -7.97 6.67 8.39
N ILE A 98 -7.27 7.16 7.38
CA ILE A 98 -7.85 7.97 6.30
C ILE A 98 -7.83 7.28 4.93
N VAL A 99 -7.26 6.07 4.83
CA VAL A 99 -7.21 5.32 3.57
C VAL A 99 -8.36 4.31 3.45
N ASP A 100 -8.82 4.08 2.23
CA ASP A 100 -9.90 3.13 1.96
C ASP A 100 -9.36 1.70 1.92
N LEU A 101 -8.20 1.50 1.31
CA LEU A 101 -7.59 0.18 1.15
C LEU A 101 -6.09 0.22 1.42
N VAL A 102 -5.61 -0.73 2.20
CA VAL A 102 -4.18 -1.02 2.37
C VAL A 102 -3.85 -2.35 1.72
N THR A 103 -2.75 -2.43 0.95
CA THR A 103 -2.38 -3.63 0.20
C THR A 103 -1.02 -4.21 0.62
N PRO A 104 -0.79 -4.60 1.86
CA PRO A 104 0.48 -5.13 2.33
C PRO A 104 0.71 -6.56 1.81
N ASN A 105 1.98 -6.94 1.63
CA ASN A 105 2.36 -8.35 1.58
C ASN A 105 2.55 -8.91 2.99
N LEU A 106 2.76 -10.23 3.12
CA LEU A 106 2.93 -10.88 4.43
C LEU A 106 4.08 -10.29 5.26
N PRO A 107 5.32 -10.09 4.73
CA PRO A 107 6.38 -9.42 5.46
C PRO A 107 6.03 -8.00 5.90
N GLU A 108 5.45 -7.20 5.02
CA GLU A 108 5.03 -5.81 5.32
C GLU A 108 3.96 -5.78 6.41
N ALA A 109 2.95 -6.64 6.33
CA ALA A 109 1.90 -6.73 7.33
C ALA A 109 2.46 -7.08 8.71
N LYS A 110 3.41 -8.01 8.78
CA LYS A 110 4.09 -8.37 10.03
C LYS A 110 4.86 -7.19 10.63
N ILE A 111 5.58 -6.45 9.82
CA ILE A 111 6.30 -5.24 10.26
C ILE A 111 5.32 -4.17 10.75
N ILE A 112 4.23 -3.95 10.02
CA ILE A 112 3.21 -2.95 10.35
C ILE A 112 2.51 -3.30 11.67
N VAL A 113 2.12 -4.54 11.88
CA VAL A 113 1.45 -4.98 13.12
C VAL A 113 2.42 -4.99 14.31
N GLY A 114 3.69 -5.33 14.09
CA GLY A 114 4.74 -5.31 15.10
C GLY A 114 4.74 -6.56 15.98
N GLU A 115 5.03 -6.39 17.28
CA GLU A 115 5.24 -7.52 18.21
C GLU A 115 3.99 -8.37 18.47
N ASP A 116 2.80 -7.84 18.24
CA ASP A 116 1.55 -8.58 18.36
C ASP A 116 1.43 -9.77 17.39
N VAL A 117 2.32 -9.82 16.39
CA VAL A 117 2.37 -10.93 15.40
C VAL A 117 2.66 -12.27 16.03
N LYS A 118 3.38 -12.32 17.16
CA LYS A 118 3.78 -13.59 17.80
C LYS A 118 2.58 -14.44 18.23
N SER A 119 1.42 -13.82 18.45
CA SER A 119 0.17 -14.50 18.79
C SER A 119 -0.74 -14.81 17.59
N LEU A 120 -0.39 -14.34 16.39
CA LEU A 120 -1.22 -14.48 15.20
C LEU A 120 -0.89 -15.77 14.44
N ILE A 121 -1.88 -16.63 14.33
CA ILE A 121 -1.73 -18.00 13.79
C ILE A 121 -1.98 -18.06 12.28
N GLY A 122 -2.57 -17.03 11.65
CA GLY A 122 -2.94 -17.11 10.25
C GLY A 122 -3.04 -15.75 9.53
N MET A 123 -3.22 -15.82 8.21
CA MET A 123 -3.35 -14.64 7.35
C MET A 123 -4.59 -13.81 7.68
N LYS A 124 -5.69 -14.45 8.09
CA LYS A 124 -6.93 -13.76 8.45
C LYS A 124 -6.74 -12.87 9.68
N GLU A 125 -6.10 -13.41 10.70
CA GLU A 125 -5.79 -12.69 11.95
C GLU A 125 -4.84 -11.53 11.68
N LEU A 126 -3.85 -11.73 10.81
CA LEU A 126 -2.90 -10.69 10.41
C LEU A 126 -3.59 -9.57 9.62
N ALA A 127 -4.46 -9.91 8.67
CA ALA A 127 -5.25 -8.94 7.93
C ALA A 127 -6.18 -8.13 8.86
N ALA A 128 -6.85 -8.82 9.81
CA ALA A 128 -7.68 -8.18 10.82
C ALA A 128 -6.87 -7.26 11.75
N ALA A 129 -5.63 -7.63 12.10
CA ALA A 129 -4.72 -6.80 12.88
C ALA A 129 -4.33 -5.51 12.11
N CYS A 130 -4.02 -5.62 10.82
CA CYS A 130 -3.80 -4.44 9.97
C CYS A 130 -5.03 -3.53 9.92
N MET A 131 -6.23 -4.10 9.79
CA MET A 131 -7.47 -3.32 9.73
C MET A 131 -7.77 -2.57 11.03
N ARG A 132 -7.39 -3.12 12.20
CA ARG A 132 -7.52 -2.42 13.49
C ARG A 132 -6.72 -1.12 13.57
N LEU A 133 -5.78 -0.88 12.67
CA LEU A 133 -5.07 0.40 12.56
C LEU A 133 -5.91 1.53 11.95
N GLY A 134 -7.15 1.24 11.52
CA GLY A 134 -8.15 2.25 11.17
C GLY A 134 -8.61 2.28 9.72
N CYS A 135 -7.91 1.61 8.79
CA CYS A 135 -8.29 1.57 7.37
C CYS A 135 -9.66 0.88 7.16
N LYS A 136 -10.32 1.19 6.04
CA LYS A 136 -11.64 0.62 5.75
C LYS A 136 -11.57 -0.82 5.24
N ALA A 137 -10.49 -1.16 4.53
CA ALA A 137 -10.25 -2.49 4.00
C ALA A 137 -8.75 -2.84 3.94
N VAL A 138 -8.45 -4.13 3.92
CA VAL A 138 -7.10 -4.67 3.74
C VAL A 138 -7.14 -5.76 2.68
N LEU A 139 -6.24 -5.67 1.69
CA LEU A 139 -5.90 -6.76 0.77
C LEU A 139 -4.52 -7.30 1.15
N LEU A 140 -4.47 -8.34 1.97
CA LEU A 140 -3.22 -8.98 2.37
C LEU A 140 -2.76 -9.94 1.28
N LYS A 141 -1.63 -9.60 0.64
CA LYS A 141 -1.04 -10.37 -0.45
C LYS A 141 -0.22 -11.54 0.07
N GLY A 142 -0.57 -12.78 -0.30
CA GLY A 142 0.08 -14.00 0.16
C GLY A 142 1.14 -14.55 -0.78
N GLY A 143 1.59 -13.81 -1.77
CA GLY A 143 2.60 -14.26 -2.74
C GLY A 143 3.94 -14.71 -2.13
N HIS A 144 4.23 -14.35 -0.88
CA HIS A 144 5.40 -14.77 -0.11
C HIS A 144 5.15 -16.02 0.76
N SER A 145 3.97 -16.63 0.70
CA SER A 145 3.72 -17.91 1.38
C SER A 145 4.41 -19.04 0.62
N GLU A 146 4.66 -20.15 1.29
CA GLU A 146 5.16 -21.38 0.68
C GLU A 146 4.05 -22.15 -0.03
N GLY A 147 4.42 -23.07 -0.95
CA GLY A 147 3.49 -23.96 -1.64
C GLY A 147 3.12 -23.54 -3.07
N GLU A 148 2.33 -24.40 -3.74
CA GLU A 148 1.94 -24.24 -5.14
C GLU A 148 0.81 -23.22 -5.38
N VAL A 149 0.11 -22.82 -4.32
CA VAL A 149 -1.03 -21.90 -4.38
C VAL A 149 -0.72 -20.63 -3.63
N CYS A 150 -0.83 -19.50 -4.32
CA CYS A 150 -0.85 -18.19 -3.70
C CYS A 150 -2.26 -17.88 -3.22
N LYS A 151 -2.38 -17.37 -1.99
CA LYS A 151 -3.64 -16.98 -1.38
C LYS A 151 -3.56 -15.53 -0.95
N ASP A 152 -4.49 -14.71 -1.42
CA ASP A 152 -4.65 -13.34 -0.94
C ASP A 152 -5.95 -13.26 -0.14
N ILE A 153 -6.00 -12.37 0.84
CA ILE A 153 -7.19 -12.15 1.69
C ILE A 153 -7.60 -10.69 1.58
N TYR A 154 -8.84 -10.49 1.21
CA TYR A 154 -9.50 -9.19 1.31
C TYR A 154 -10.47 -9.20 2.49
N ILE A 155 -10.38 -8.20 3.34
CA ILE A 155 -11.28 -7.99 4.48
C ILE A 155 -11.70 -6.53 4.55
N GLU A 156 -12.99 -6.30 4.81
CA GLU A 156 -13.56 -4.97 5.01
C GLU A 156 -14.08 -4.78 6.43
N LYS A 157 -14.14 -3.51 6.81
CA LYS A 157 -14.74 -3.09 8.10
C LYS A 157 -16.23 -3.46 8.21
N SER A 158 -16.93 -3.58 7.08
CA SER A 158 -18.31 -4.09 6.97
C SER A 158 -18.47 -5.55 7.39
N GLY A 159 -17.36 -6.31 7.50
CA GLY A 159 -17.34 -7.74 7.81
C GLY A 159 -17.17 -8.63 6.57
N SER A 160 -17.15 -8.09 5.36
CA SER A 160 -16.88 -8.87 4.16
C SER A 160 -15.49 -9.50 4.21
N LEU A 161 -15.40 -10.77 3.85
CA LEU A 161 -14.16 -11.53 3.79
C LEU A 161 -14.13 -12.35 2.50
N VAL A 162 -13.12 -12.12 1.66
CA VAL A 162 -12.93 -12.82 0.38
C VAL A 162 -11.54 -13.42 0.31
N PHE A 163 -11.45 -14.65 -0.16
CA PHE A 163 -10.18 -15.33 -0.43
C PHE A 163 -9.97 -15.43 -1.93
N PHE A 164 -8.84 -14.95 -2.41
CA PHE A 164 -8.38 -15.16 -3.77
C PHE A 164 -7.32 -16.25 -3.77
N GLN A 165 -7.44 -17.23 -4.66
CA GLN A 165 -6.49 -18.33 -4.77
C GLN A 165 -6.08 -18.51 -6.23
N ARG A 166 -4.79 -18.59 -6.47
CA ARG A 166 -4.24 -18.85 -7.79
C ARG A 166 -3.04 -19.79 -7.70
N LYS A 167 -2.86 -20.61 -8.71
CA LYS A 167 -1.65 -21.42 -8.85
C LYS A 167 -0.44 -20.48 -8.96
N ARG A 168 0.62 -20.80 -8.21
CA ARG A 168 1.86 -20.04 -8.26
C ARG A 168 2.47 -20.10 -9.66
N ILE A 169 2.83 -18.97 -10.21
CA ILE A 169 3.57 -18.89 -11.46
C ILE A 169 5.05 -19.08 -11.12
N ASN A 170 5.56 -20.28 -11.40
CA ASN A 170 6.99 -20.58 -11.26
C ASN A 170 7.74 -20.00 -12.45
N GLN A 171 8.02 -18.70 -12.41
CA GLN A 171 8.96 -18.09 -13.34
C GLN A 171 10.29 -17.97 -12.62
N GLY A 172 11.37 -18.43 -13.25
CA GLY A 172 12.73 -18.43 -12.69
C GLY A 172 13.31 -17.05 -12.37
N THR A 173 12.59 -15.97 -12.67
CA THR A 173 12.93 -14.60 -12.34
C THR A 173 11.76 -13.91 -11.65
N ALA A 174 12.01 -13.31 -10.50
CA ALA A 174 11.03 -12.52 -9.79
C ALA A 174 10.64 -11.27 -10.61
N ILE A 175 9.37 -11.18 -11.02
CA ILE A 175 8.86 -10.00 -11.73
C ILE A 175 8.72 -8.87 -10.71
N ARG A 176 9.44 -7.76 -10.94
CA ARG A 176 9.39 -6.60 -10.07
C ARG A 176 8.17 -5.71 -10.31
N GLY A 177 7.77 -4.99 -9.28
CA GLY A 177 6.72 -3.99 -9.35
C GLY A 177 5.31 -4.56 -9.47
N THR A 178 5.12 -5.87 -9.28
CA THR A 178 3.79 -6.49 -9.34
C THR A 178 2.83 -5.94 -8.29
N GLY A 179 3.31 -5.71 -7.07
CA GLY A 179 2.53 -5.09 -5.99
C GLY A 179 2.10 -3.67 -6.34
N CYS A 180 3.03 -2.83 -6.79
CA CYS A 180 2.73 -1.45 -7.19
C CYS A 180 1.77 -1.38 -8.38
N ARG A 181 1.90 -2.31 -9.36
CA ARG A 181 0.97 -2.41 -10.49
C ARG A 181 -0.43 -2.79 -10.02
N LEU A 182 -0.55 -3.77 -9.13
CA LEU A 182 -1.83 -4.18 -8.55
C LEU A 182 -2.50 -3.00 -7.83
N ALA A 183 -1.78 -2.33 -6.93
CA ALA A 183 -2.33 -1.19 -6.19
C ALA A 183 -2.74 -0.03 -7.13
N SER A 184 -1.98 0.21 -8.20
CA SER A 184 -2.33 1.23 -9.21
C SER A 184 -3.56 0.82 -10.03
N ALA A 185 -3.69 -0.46 -10.40
CA ALA A 185 -4.86 -0.98 -11.09
C ALA A 185 -6.13 -0.87 -10.23
N ILE A 186 -6.02 -1.18 -8.94
CA ILE A 186 -7.12 -1.03 -7.98
C ILE A 186 -7.53 0.44 -7.87
N ALA A 187 -6.58 1.36 -7.73
CA ALA A 187 -6.88 2.80 -7.67
C ALA A 187 -7.55 3.30 -8.96
N HIS A 188 -7.07 2.83 -10.13
CA HIS A 188 -7.70 3.13 -11.42
C HIS A 188 -9.13 2.59 -11.49
N PHE A 189 -9.36 1.38 -11.02
CA PHE A 189 -10.71 0.81 -10.94
C PHE A 189 -11.62 1.64 -10.03
N PHE A 190 -11.14 2.05 -8.87
CA PHE A 190 -11.91 2.91 -7.97
C PHE A 190 -12.27 4.26 -8.60
N ALA A 191 -11.36 4.86 -9.38
CA ALA A 191 -11.63 6.10 -10.09
C ALA A 191 -12.74 5.97 -11.15
N ASN A 192 -12.88 4.79 -11.77
CA ASN A 192 -13.87 4.55 -12.82
C ASN A 192 -15.18 3.92 -12.31
N SER A 193 -15.26 3.58 -11.03
CA SER A 193 -16.47 2.99 -10.45
C SER A 193 -17.39 4.08 -9.94
N SER A 194 -18.51 4.29 -10.62
CA SER A 194 -19.48 5.35 -10.32
C SER A 194 -20.28 5.14 -9.03
N SER A 195 -20.14 4.00 -8.34
CA SER A 195 -20.78 3.74 -7.04
C SER A 195 -20.01 2.73 -6.21
N LEU A 196 -20.21 2.79 -4.89
CA LEU A 196 -19.68 1.79 -3.94
C LEU A 196 -20.21 0.36 -4.22
N GLU A 197 -21.41 0.25 -4.80
CA GLU A 197 -22.03 -1.03 -5.15
C GLU A 197 -21.25 -1.76 -6.27
N ASN A 198 -20.74 -1.03 -7.25
CA ASN A 198 -19.88 -1.59 -8.30
C ASN A 198 -18.48 -1.99 -7.81
N ARG A 199 -18.06 -1.56 -6.63
CA ARG A 199 -16.77 -1.98 -6.03
C ARG A 199 -16.80 -3.42 -5.55
N ASN A 200 -17.97 -3.99 -5.28
CA ASN A 200 -18.14 -5.39 -4.85
C ASN A 200 -18.04 -6.38 -6.01
N THR A 201 -17.97 -5.93 -7.25
CA THR A 201 -17.88 -6.79 -8.45
C THR A 201 -16.46 -6.93 -9.00
N MET A 202 -15.44 -6.74 -8.17
CA MET A 202 -14.06 -7.04 -8.59
C MET A 202 -13.91 -8.54 -8.83
N ASN A 203 -14.15 -8.97 -10.05
CA ASN A 203 -13.68 -10.26 -10.54
C ASN A 203 -12.21 -10.09 -10.95
N PHE A 204 -11.30 -10.47 -10.06
CA PHE A 204 -9.87 -10.57 -10.33
C PHE A 204 -9.50 -11.92 -10.95
#